data_727a8b61b33dd1f12f4d2b9f79490655
#
_entry.id   727a8b61b33dd1f12f4d2b9f79490655
#
_cell.length_a   1.000
_cell.length_b   1.000
_cell.length_c   1.000
_cell.angle_alpha   90.00
_cell.angle_beta   90.00
_cell.angle_gamma   90.00
#
_symmetry.space_group_name_H-M   'P 1'
#
loop_
_entity.id
_entity.type
_entity.pdbx_description
1 polymer ?
#
loop_
_entity_poly.entity_id
_entity_poly.type
_entity_poly.pdbx_seq_one_letter_code
_entity_poly.pdbx_strand_id
1 'polypeptide(L)'
;MNQNKQAPRRRMTRREWRIRRGLRLARNWAVFLAACGAAVALMTSGILWLLPKAHALIAGPETFVARNYDGTEYQLNLADARLVLVNGNLPLDAEPAPALAVADDATGQQLEAEAAEQYRAMAAAAAADGITLELVTGYQDVSAREAAFDARKQVYLEKGLSEEEAAAYAASVCPPANASEQASGYAADILSPDCTEKTTRFADTRAYEWLTAYAAEYGFVLRWPEERQAATGMVYEPWHWRYVGVENALAIRASGLSLEEFLALERTKL
;
A
#
# COMPACT_ATOMS: atom_id res chain seq x y z
N MET A 1 7.54 83.63 16.97
CA MET A 1 6.11 83.47 17.20
C MET A 1 5.47 82.92 15.94
N ASN A 2 5.20 81.65 15.93
CA ASN A 2 4.66 80.92 14.77
C ASN A 2 3.27 80.43 15.17
N GLN A 3 2.25 81.18 14.79
CA GLN A 3 0.85 80.83 15.07
C GLN A 3 0.35 79.85 14.02
N ASN A 4 0.23 78.60 14.44
CA ASN A 4 -0.33 77.51 13.66
C ASN A 4 -1.85 77.74 13.55
N LYS A 5 -2.33 78.39 12.49
CA LYS A 5 -3.77 78.59 12.21
C LYS A 5 -4.35 77.26 11.74
N GLN A 6 -4.95 76.46 12.66
CA GLN A 6 -5.79 75.34 12.28
C GLN A 6 -7.01 75.82 11.49
N ALA A 7 -7.16 75.35 10.24
CA ALA A 7 -8.31 75.58 9.43
C ALA A 7 -9.60 75.08 10.12
N PRO A 8 -10.73 75.78 10.04
CA PRO A 8 -11.98 75.44 10.69
C PRO A 8 -12.49 74.09 10.13
N ARG A 9 -12.66 73.11 11.01
CA ARG A 9 -13.26 71.84 10.62
C ARG A 9 -14.70 72.05 10.14
N ARG A 10 -14.88 71.77 8.82
CA ARG A 10 -16.22 71.89 8.18
C ARG A 10 -17.22 70.97 8.88
N ARG A 11 -18.30 71.48 9.46
CA ARG A 11 -19.36 70.68 10.08
C ARG A 11 -20.06 69.88 8.99
N MET A 12 -20.14 68.56 9.19
CA MET A 12 -20.78 67.65 8.27
C MET A 12 -22.31 67.88 8.24
N THR A 13 -22.91 67.92 7.08
CA THR A 13 -24.35 68.05 6.93
C THR A 13 -25.06 66.74 7.38
N ARG A 14 -26.32 66.83 7.78
CA ARG A 14 -27.15 65.65 8.14
C ARG A 14 -27.23 64.64 7.01
N ARG A 15 -27.19 65.09 5.74
CA ARG A 15 -27.18 64.21 4.57
C ARG A 15 -25.89 63.46 4.43
N GLU A 16 -24.74 64.11 4.55
CA GLU A 16 -23.43 63.52 4.53
C GLU A 16 -23.22 62.48 5.67
N TRP A 17 -23.78 62.82 6.86
CA TRP A 17 -23.74 61.89 8.02
C TRP A 17 -24.57 60.63 7.76
N ARG A 18 -25.79 60.76 7.18
CA ARG A 18 -26.61 59.57 6.83
C ARG A 18 -25.94 58.69 5.80
N ILE A 19 -25.35 59.28 4.77
CA ILE A 19 -24.62 58.51 3.74
C ILE A 19 -23.44 57.77 4.35
N ARG A 20 -22.59 58.42 5.14
CA ARG A 20 -21.46 57.81 5.79
C ARG A 20 -21.87 56.72 6.79
N ARG A 21 -22.99 56.91 7.47
CA ARG A 21 -23.52 55.87 8.38
C ARG A 21 -24.03 54.66 7.58
N GLY A 22 -24.73 54.89 6.48
CA GLY A 22 -25.19 53.82 5.58
C GLY A 22 -24.03 53.03 4.99
N LEU A 23 -23.00 53.70 4.49
CA LEU A 23 -21.79 53.05 3.96
C LEU A 23 -21.04 52.24 5.02
N ARG A 24 -20.95 52.74 6.25
CA ARG A 24 -20.34 51.96 7.36
C ARG A 24 -21.14 50.73 7.72
N LEU A 25 -22.47 50.85 7.77
CA LEU A 25 -23.35 49.72 8.02
C LEU A 25 -23.23 48.67 6.90
N ALA A 26 -23.30 49.10 5.64
CA ALA A 26 -23.14 48.20 4.48
C ALA A 26 -21.79 47.49 4.48
N ARG A 27 -20.70 48.22 4.78
CA ARG A 27 -19.37 47.61 4.91
C ARG A 27 -19.30 46.59 6.04
N ASN A 28 -19.87 46.91 7.20
CA ASN A 28 -19.86 46.01 8.36
C ASN A 28 -20.69 44.75 8.09
N TRP A 29 -21.82 44.88 7.41
CA TRP A 29 -22.61 43.72 6.95
C TRP A 29 -21.89 42.91 5.90
N ALA A 30 -21.19 43.53 4.95
CA ALA A 30 -20.38 42.80 3.98
C ALA A 30 -19.23 41.98 4.64
N VAL A 31 -18.55 42.60 5.63
CA VAL A 31 -17.49 41.90 6.40
C VAL A 31 -18.10 40.76 7.23
N PHE A 32 -19.23 40.98 7.85
CA PHE A 32 -19.92 39.94 8.63
C PHE A 32 -20.36 38.77 7.75
N LEU A 33 -20.97 39.04 6.60
CA LEU A 33 -21.39 37.99 5.67
C LEU A 33 -20.17 37.20 5.09
N ALA A 34 -19.07 37.92 4.79
CA ALA A 34 -17.84 37.28 4.35
C ALA A 34 -17.24 36.38 5.44
N ALA A 35 -17.24 36.79 6.70
CA ALA A 35 -16.80 36.01 7.83
C ALA A 35 -17.68 34.76 8.05
N CYS A 36 -19.01 34.93 7.96
CA CYS A 36 -19.94 33.80 8.04
C CYS A 36 -19.73 32.81 6.88
N GLY A 37 -19.53 33.29 5.66
CA GLY A 37 -19.22 32.45 4.50
C GLY A 37 -17.93 31.68 4.67
N ALA A 38 -16.85 32.30 5.17
CA ALA A 38 -15.59 31.66 5.49
C ALA A 38 -15.74 30.58 6.59
N ALA A 39 -16.51 30.89 7.64
CA ALA A 39 -16.77 29.93 8.71
C ALA A 39 -17.55 28.69 8.23
N VAL A 40 -18.56 28.90 7.37
CA VAL A 40 -19.31 27.80 6.74
C VAL A 40 -18.39 26.97 5.83
N ALA A 41 -17.56 27.63 5.02
CA ALA A 41 -16.62 26.93 4.15
C ALA A 41 -15.59 26.10 4.94
N LEU A 42 -15.07 26.61 6.06
CA LEU A 42 -14.16 25.88 6.95
C LEU A 42 -14.87 24.71 7.63
N MET A 43 -16.11 24.90 8.10
CA MET A 43 -16.89 23.80 8.69
C MET A 43 -17.22 22.71 7.68
N THR A 44 -17.65 23.07 6.47
CA THR A 44 -17.93 22.07 5.41
C THR A 44 -16.69 21.34 4.97
N SER A 45 -15.56 22.03 4.81
CA SER A 45 -14.27 21.39 4.50
C SER A 45 -13.80 20.46 5.62
N GLY A 46 -13.97 20.88 6.88
CA GLY A 46 -13.67 20.04 8.06
C GLY A 46 -14.57 18.81 8.13
N ILE A 47 -15.85 18.94 7.86
CA ILE A 47 -16.79 17.82 7.81
C ILE A 47 -16.42 16.86 6.67
N LEU A 48 -16.16 17.37 5.46
CA LEU A 48 -15.76 16.53 4.32
C LEU A 48 -14.44 15.82 4.54
N TRP A 49 -13.51 16.42 5.30
CA TRP A 49 -12.24 15.76 5.67
C TRP A 49 -12.41 14.73 6.79
N LEU A 50 -13.34 14.96 7.73
CA LEU A 50 -13.61 14.06 8.87
C LEU A 50 -14.57 12.92 8.51
N LEU A 51 -15.48 13.11 7.56
CA LEU A 51 -16.47 12.10 7.18
C LEU A 51 -15.87 10.75 6.80
N PRO A 52 -14.81 10.66 5.96
CA PRO A 52 -14.20 9.38 5.64
C PRO A 52 -13.55 8.72 6.86
N LYS A 53 -12.92 9.52 7.75
CA LYS A 53 -12.27 9.03 8.97
C LYS A 53 -13.29 8.59 10.02
N ALA A 54 -14.40 9.32 10.15
CA ALA A 54 -15.51 8.95 11.04
C ALA A 54 -16.22 7.70 10.52
N HIS A 55 -16.37 7.55 9.21
CA HIS A 55 -16.93 6.35 8.59
C HIS A 55 -16.03 5.14 8.86
N ALA A 56 -14.71 5.27 8.72
CA ALA A 56 -13.76 4.21 9.03
C ALA A 56 -13.76 3.81 10.52
N LEU A 57 -14.01 4.78 11.43
CA LEU A 57 -14.10 4.54 12.88
C LEU A 57 -15.44 3.92 13.31
N ILE A 58 -16.54 4.25 12.62
CA ILE A 58 -17.90 3.80 12.96
C ILE A 58 -18.25 2.47 12.24
N ALA A 59 -17.76 2.29 11.00
CA ALA A 59 -18.01 1.07 10.22
C ALA A 59 -17.25 -0.14 10.74
N GLY A 60 -16.29 0.04 11.65
CA GLY A 60 -15.33 -1.00 12.01
C GLY A 60 -14.39 -1.31 10.83
N PRO A 61 -13.49 -2.27 10.96
CA PRO A 61 -12.79 -2.78 9.78
C PRO A 61 -13.89 -3.23 8.81
N GLU A 62 -13.89 -2.66 7.60
CA GLU A 62 -14.81 -3.11 6.56
C GLU A 62 -14.62 -4.64 6.47
N THR A 63 -15.61 -5.37 6.95
CA THR A 63 -15.69 -6.79 6.64
C THR A 63 -15.89 -6.80 5.13
N PHE A 64 -14.80 -7.08 4.41
CA PHE A 64 -14.85 -7.27 2.97
C PHE A 64 -15.81 -8.44 2.70
N VAL A 65 -17.06 -8.10 2.53
CA VAL A 65 -17.95 -8.98 1.78
C VAL A 65 -17.43 -8.85 0.35
N ALA A 66 -16.80 -9.90 -0.15
CA ALA A 66 -16.35 -9.97 -1.52
C ALA A 66 -17.49 -9.54 -2.44
N ARG A 67 -17.43 -8.30 -2.95
CA ARG A 67 -18.53 -7.70 -3.73
C ARG A 67 -18.70 -8.34 -5.09
N ASN A 68 -17.78 -9.22 -5.49
CA ASN A 68 -17.75 -9.85 -6.81
C ASN A 68 -17.48 -11.37 -6.72
N TYR A 69 -18.02 -12.06 -5.71
CA TYR A 69 -18.08 -13.50 -5.82
C TYR A 69 -19.12 -13.81 -6.92
N ASP A 70 -18.63 -14.18 -8.08
CA ASP A 70 -19.45 -14.52 -9.27
C ASP A 70 -20.05 -15.93 -9.21
N GLY A 71 -19.88 -16.64 -8.08
CA GLY A 71 -20.31 -18.01 -7.88
C GLY A 71 -19.40 -19.04 -8.57
N THR A 72 -18.23 -18.64 -9.11
CA THR A 72 -17.28 -19.58 -9.69
C THR A 72 -16.68 -20.44 -8.60
N GLU A 73 -16.86 -21.75 -8.70
CA GLU A 73 -16.19 -22.71 -7.83
C GLU A 73 -14.79 -23.02 -8.39
N TYR A 74 -13.76 -22.74 -7.59
CA TYR A 74 -12.38 -23.06 -7.95
C TYR A 74 -12.00 -24.43 -7.39
N GLN A 75 -11.45 -25.30 -8.22
CA GLN A 75 -10.90 -26.58 -7.79
C GLN A 75 -9.47 -26.39 -7.31
N LEU A 76 -9.30 -26.25 -6.00
CA LEU A 76 -8.00 -25.99 -5.39
C LEU A 76 -7.31 -27.28 -4.98
N ASN A 77 -6.02 -27.41 -5.32
CA ASN A 77 -5.17 -28.47 -4.84
C ASN A 77 -4.28 -27.94 -3.71
N LEU A 78 -4.68 -28.16 -2.46
CA LEU A 78 -3.91 -27.71 -1.28
C LEU A 78 -2.56 -28.41 -1.10
N ALA A 79 -2.27 -29.45 -1.89
CA ALA A 79 -0.95 -30.08 -1.98
C ALA A 79 -0.05 -29.40 -3.02
N ASP A 80 -0.53 -28.36 -3.70
CA ASP A 80 0.24 -27.60 -4.68
C ASP A 80 1.43 -26.90 -4.01
N ALA A 81 2.64 -27.14 -4.51
CA ALA A 81 3.86 -26.54 -3.98
C ALA A 81 3.83 -25.01 -4.02
N ARG A 82 3.07 -24.41 -4.95
CA ARG A 82 2.88 -22.97 -5.07
C ARG A 82 2.10 -22.38 -3.89
N LEU A 83 1.32 -23.20 -3.18
CA LEU A 83 0.53 -22.80 -2.00
C LEU A 83 1.24 -23.03 -0.66
N VAL A 84 2.48 -23.51 -0.68
CA VAL A 84 3.25 -23.72 0.56
C VAL A 84 3.46 -22.37 1.27
N LEU A 85 3.01 -22.30 2.52
CA LEU A 85 3.27 -21.16 3.39
C LEU A 85 4.72 -21.21 3.88
N VAL A 86 5.40 -20.09 3.75
CA VAL A 86 6.76 -19.90 4.25
C VAL A 86 6.76 -18.59 5.05
N ASN A 87 7.03 -18.70 6.35
CA ASN A 87 7.16 -17.56 7.25
C ASN A 87 7.93 -17.99 8.52
N GLY A 88 8.10 -17.06 9.48
CA GLY A 88 8.83 -17.34 10.73
C GLY A 88 8.26 -18.47 11.58
N ASN A 89 6.97 -18.78 11.46
CA ASN A 89 6.31 -19.89 12.17
C ASN A 89 6.28 -21.18 11.38
N LEU A 90 6.45 -21.09 10.06
CA LEU A 90 6.43 -22.20 9.11
C LEU A 90 7.67 -22.11 8.22
N PRO A 91 8.87 -22.31 8.78
CA PRO A 91 10.09 -22.30 7.99
C PRO A 91 10.15 -23.52 7.06
N LEU A 92 10.89 -23.40 5.99
CA LEU A 92 11.18 -24.51 5.08
C LEU A 92 12.04 -25.56 5.79
N ASP A 93 11.66 -26.83 5.68
CA ASP A 93 12.40 -27.96 6.27
C ASP A 93 13.71 -28.26 5.52
N ALA A 94 13.78 -27.87 4.25
CA ALA A 94 14.94 -28.06 3.39
C ALA A 94 15.07 -26.88 2.42
N GLU A 95 16.29 -26.68 1.91
CA GLU A 95 16.54 -25.68 0.88
C GLU A 95 15.79 -26.06 -0.41
N PRO A 96 14.90 -25.18 -0.93
CA PRO A 96 14.25 -25.41 -2.20
C PRO A 96 15.26 -25.40 -3.34
N ALA A 97 15.03 -26.22 -4.34
CA ALA A 97 15.81 -26.23 -5.58
C ALA A 97 14.85 -25.98 -6.76
N PRO A 98 14.28 -24.77 -6.91
CA PRO A 98 13.35 -24.49 -7.98
C PRO A 98 14.04 -24.53 -9.35
N ALA A 99 13.29 -24.93 -10.37
CA ALA A 99 13.74 -24.80 -11.76
C ALA A 99 13.64 -23.32 -12.14
N LEU A 100 14.77 -22.61 -12.16
CA LEU A 100 14.81 -21.17 -12.37
C LEU A 100 14.83 -20.79 -13.86
N ALA A 101 14.13 -19.69 -14.19
CA ALA A 101 14.21 -19.01 -15.47
C ALA A 101 14.29 -17.48 -15.26
N VAL A 102 14.92 -16.79 -16.22
CA VAL A 102 14.93 -15.32 -16.22
C VAL A 102 13.51 -14.82 -16.39
N ALA A 103 13.05 -14.05 -15.43
CA ALA A 103 11.72 -13.48 -15.42
C ALA A 103 11.71 -12.05 -15.99
N ASP A 104 12.78 -11.31 -15.79
CA ASP A 104 12.94 -9.92 -16.25
C ASP A 104 14.32 -9.77 -16.90
N ASP A 105 14.33 -9.54 -18.23
CA ASP A 105 15.58 -9.42 -18.99
C ASP A 105 16.35 -8.14 -18.65
N ALA A 106 15.66 -7.09 -18.21
CA ALA A 106 16.30 -5.81 -17.89
C ALA A 106 17.08 -5.88 -16.57
N THR A 107 16.56 -6.61 -15.60
CA THR A 107 17.19 -6.75 -14.27
C THR A 107 17.98 -8.06 -14.12
N GLY A 108 17.77 -9.04 -15.00
CA GLY A 108 18.33 -10.37 -14.91
C GLY A 108 17.77 -11.23 -13.79
N GLN A 109 16.71 -10.77 -13.11
CA GLN A 109 16.09 -11.47 -12.00
C GLN A 109 15.40 -12.75 -12.47
N GLN A 110 15.49 -13.77 -11.63
CA GLN A 110 14.96 -15.10 -11.90
C GLN A 110 13.81 -15.43 -10.95
N LEU A 111 12.86 -16.23 -11.44
CA LEU A 111 11.81 -16.88 -10.67
C LEU A 111 11.79 -18.37 -11.02
N GLU A 112 10.97 -19.13 -10.31
CA GLU A 112 10.61 -20.48 -10.75
C GLU A 112 10.03 -20.39 -12.18
N ALA A 113 10.25 -21.41 -13.00
CA ALA A 113 10.07 -21.34 -14.45
C ALA A 113 8.66 -20.95 -14.88
N GLU A 114 7.62 -21.49 -14.23
CA GLU A 114 6.22 -21.13 -14.48
C GLU A 114 5.93 -19.69 -14.02
N ALA A 115 6.40 -19.33 -12.83
CA ALA A 115 6.26 -17.96 -12.30
C ALA A 115 6.98 -16.94 -13.20
N ALA A 116 8.16 -17.29 -13.74
CA ALA A 116 8.89 -16.43 -14.66
C ALA A 116 8.14 -16.21 -15.98
N GLU A 117 7.51 -17.26 -16.54
CA GLU A 117 6.69 -17.15 -17.74
C GLU A 117 5.49 -16.21 -17.50
N GLN A 118 4.79 -16.40 -16.39
CA GLN A 118 3.63 -15.59 -16.02
C GLN A 118 4.00 -14.14 -15.71
N TYR A 119 5.15 -13.93 -15.06
CA TYR A 119 5.65 -12.57 -14.84
C TYR A 119 5.93 -11.84 -16.17
N ARG A 120 6.59 -12.48 -17.14
CA ARG A 120 6.82 -11.89 -18.46
C ARG A 120 5.52 -11.54 -19.17
N ALA A 121 4.52 -12.42 -19.12
CA ALA A 121 3.21 -12.16 -19.67
C ALA A 121 2.52 -10.97 -19.00
N MET A 122 2.59 -10.91 -17.67
CA MET A 122 2.07 -9.80 -16.86
C MET A 122 2.75 -8.48 -17.21
N ALA A 123 4.09 -8.46 -17.24
CA ALA A 123 4.86 -7.26 -17.57
C ALA A 123 4.59 -6.77 -19.00
N ALA A 124 4.41 -7.68 -19.96
CA ALA A 124 4.05 -7.33 -21.32
C ALA A 124 2.64 -6.71 -21.41
N ALA A 125 1.67 -7.24 -20.66
CA ALA A 125 0.31 -6.68 -20.61
C ALA A 125 0.31 -5.29 -19.94
N ALA A 126 1.02 -5.13 -18.83
CA ALA A 126 1.19 -3.82 -18.19
C ALA A 126 1.83 -2.80 -19.14
N ALA A 127 2.87 -3.21 -19.89
CA ALA A 127 3.52 -2.35 -20.87
C ALA A 127 2.57 -1.92 -22.00
N ALA A 128 1.64 -2.78 -22.44
CA ALA A 128 0.60 -2.42 -23.41
C ALA A 128 -0.35 -1.33 -22.88
N ASP A 129 -0.55 -1.28 -21.56
CA ASP A 129 -1.32 -0.24 -20.85
C ASP A 129 -0.46 0.99 -20.46
N GLY A 130 0.80 1.02 -20.91
CA GLY A 130 1.74 2.12 -20.62
C GLY A 130 2.29 2.11 -19.19
N ILE A 131 2.31 0.95 -18.54
CA ILE A 131 2.86 0.73 -17.20
C ILE A 131 4.14 -0.11 -17.32
N THR A 132 5.24 0.36 -16.73
CA THR A 132 6.47 -0.41 -16.64
C THR A 132 6.54 -1.09 -15.27
N LEU A 133 6.68 -2.42 -15.28
CA LEU A 133 6.95 -3.22 -14.09
C LEU A 133 8.42 -3.64 -14.11
N GLU A 134 9.09 -3.56 -12.97
CA GLU A 134 10.49 -3.94 -12.79
C GLU A 134 10.57 -4.99 -11.68
N LEU A 135 11.04 -6.18 -11.99
CA LEU A 135 11.33 -7.21 -10.97
C LEU A 135 12.67 -6.87 -10.33
N VAL A 136 12.62 -6.27 -9.14
CA VAL A 136 13.83 -5.81 -8.43
C VAL A 136 14.43 -6.89 -7.52
N THR A 137 13.63 -7.87 -7.11
CA THR A 137 14.10 -9.06 -6.39
C THR A 137 13.22 -10.25 -6.74
N GLY A 138 13.82 -11.28 -7.27
CA GLY A 138 13.21 -12.58 -7.51
C GLY A 138 13.76 -13.66 -6.55
N TYR A 139 14.17 -14.79 -7.12
CA TYR A 139 14.80 -15.87 -6.36
C TYR A 139 16.08 -15.39 -5.66
N GLN A 140 16.21 -15.78 -4.42
CA GLN A 140 17.44 -15.62 -3.64
C GLN A 140 17.78 -16.95 -2.97
N ASP A 141 19.00 -17.44 -3.16
CA ASP A 141 19.48 -18.61 -2.45
C ASP A 141 19.62 -18.34 -0.93
N VAL A 142 19.82 -19.42 -0.17
CA VAL A 142 19.93 -19.34 1.30
C VAL A 142 21.03 -18.38 1.71
N SER A 143 22.20 -18.41 1.06
CA SER A 143 23.33 -17.57 1.46
C SER A 143 23.07 -16.08 1.22
N ALA A 144 22.43 -15.73 0.10
CA ALA A 144 22.02 -14.35 -0.21
C ALA A 144 20.96 -13.86 0.79
N ARG A 145 20.03 -14.72 1.20
CA ARG A 145 19.00 -14.39 2.20
C ARG A 145 19.57 -14.23 3.60
N GLU A 146 20.49 -15.08 4.02
CA GLU A 146 21.19 -14.94 5.30
C GLU A 146 21.95 -13.61 5.35
N ALA A 147 22.69 -13.29 4.30
CA ALA A 147 23.39 -12.01 4.21
C ALA A 147 22.43 -10.80 4.27
N ALA A 148 21.28 -10.88 3.62
CA ALA A 148 20.27 -9.81 3.67
C ALA A 148 19.64 -9.66 5.06
N PHE A 149 19.33 -10.77 5.73
CA PHE A 149 18.82 -10.76 7.11
C PHE A 149 19.84 -10.17 8.08
N ASP A 150 21.10 -10.62 8.01
CA ASP A 150 22.18 -10.11 8.87
C ASP A 150 22.43 -8.62 8.66
N ALA A 151 22.44 -8.17 7.41
CA ALA A 151 22.55 -6.75 7.09
C ALA A 151 21.38 -5.93 7.68
N ARG A 152 20.17 -6.46 7.61
CA ARG A 152 18.99 -5.80 8.20
C ARG A 152 19.07 -5.78 9.72
N LYS A 153 19.45 -6.88 10.35
CA LYS A 153 19.67 -6.99 11.80
C LYS A 153 20.72 -5.98 12.26
N GLN A 154 21.83 -5.85 11.55
CA GLN A 154 22.88 -4.90 11.87
C GLN A 154 22.39 -3.45 11.91
N VAL A 155 21.50 -3.05 10.97
CA VAL A 155 20.88 -1.71 10.97
C VAL A 155 20.12 -1.43 12.29
N TYR A 156 19.46 -2.43 12.86
CA TYR A 156 18.74 -2.28 14.12
C TYR A 156 19.67 -2.28 15.34
N LEU A 157 20.75 -3.07 15.33
CA LEU A 157 21.81 -3.01 16.33
C LEU A 157 22.47 -1.63 16.41
N GLU A 158 22.76 -1.02 15.25
CA GLU A 158 23.31 0.34 15.15
C GLU A 158 22.36 1.42 15.69
N LYS A 159 21.06 1.15 15.69
CA LYS A 159 20.04 2.00 16.34
C LYS A 159 19.95 1.80 17.86
N GLY A 160 20.76 0.91 18.42
CA GLY A 160 20.85 0.66 19.87
C GLY A 160 19.85 -0.38 20.41
N LEU A 161 19.21 -1.18 19.55
CA LEU A 161 18.38 -2.29 20.00
C LEU A 161 19.26 -3.46 20.49
N SER A 162 18.70 -4.28 21.38
CA SER A 162 19.33 -5.55 21.78
C SER A 162 19.38 -6.54 20.61
N GLU A 163 20.23 -7.57 20.72
CA GLU A 163 20.32 -8.65 19.72
C GLU A 163 18.96 -9.30 19.43
N GLU A 164 18.18 -9.55 20.47
CA GLU A 164 16.86 -10.18 20.37
C GLU A 164 15.85 -9.26 19.66
N GLU A 165 15.78 -7.99 20.07
CA GLU A 165 14.91 -6.99 19.44
C GLU A 165 15.32 -6.74 17.98
N ALA A 166 16.61 -6.59 17.70
CA ALA A 166 17.13 -6.38 16.36
C ALA A 166 16.80 -7.56 15.44
N ALA A 167 16.92 -8.79 15.93
CA ALA A 167 16.55 -9.99 15.17
C ALA A 167 15.03 -10.06 14.91
N ALA A 168 14.20 -9.73 15.92
CA ALA A 168 12.75 -9.72 15.77
C ALA A 168 12.28 -8.67 14.75
N TYR A 169 12.81 -7.45 14.83
CA TYR A 169 12.49 -6.40 13.85
C TYR A 169 13.02 -6.73 12.44
N ALA A 170 14.22 -7.30 12.34
CA ALA A 170 14.74 -7.73 11.04
C ALA A 170 13.83 -8.79 10.43
N ALA A 171 13.41 -9.78 11.21
CA ALA A 171 12.54 -10.87 10.73
C ALA A 171 11.17 -10.40 10.24
N SER A 172 10.64 -9.30 10.76
CA SER A 172 9.33 -8.75 10.34
C SER A 172 9.35 -8.07 8.96
N VAL A 173 10.54 -7.71 8.45
CA VAL A 173 10.73 -7.02 7.15
C VAL A 173 11.68 -7.76 6.21
N CYS A 174 12.47 -8.68 6.72
CA CYS A 174 13.44 -9.48 5.97
C CYS A 174 13.63 -10.80 6.71
N PRO A 175 12.72 -11.78 6.53
CA PRO A 175 12.80 -13.06 7.23
C PRO A 175 14.14 -13.77 6.98
N PRO A 176 14.62 -14.61 7.94
CA PRO A 176 15.80 -15.44 7.73
C PRO A 176 15.58 -16.40 6.55
N ALA A 177 16.67 -16.98 6.04
CA ALA A 177 16.66 -17.71 4.78
C ALA A 177 15.58 -18.79 4.68
N ASN A 178 15.44 -19.62 5.69
CA ASN A 178 14.45 -20.69 5.72
C ASN A 178 13.00 -20.22 5.92
N ALA A 179 12.80 -18.97 6.29
CA ALA A 179 11.48 -18.35 6.46
C ALA A 179 11.14 -17.35 5.34
N SER A 180 11.97 -17.31 4.29
CA SER A 180 11.81 -16.36 3.17
C SER A 180 11.18 -17.03 1.95
N GLU A 181 10.15 -16.41 1.41
CA GLU A 181 9.48 -16.87 0.18
C GLU A 181 10.36 -16.73 -1.07
N GLN A 182 11.34 -15.81 -1.09
CA GLN A 182 12.28 -15.66 -2.21
C GLN A 182 13.10 -16.93 -2.46
N ALA A 183 13.36 -17.74 -1.42
CA ALA A 183 14.05 -19.03 -1.57
C ALA A 183 13.22 -20.06 -2.35
N SER A 184 11.90 -19.91 -2.40
CA SER A 184 11.03 -20.80 -3.17
C SER A 184 11.03 -20.53 -4.69
N GLY A 185 11.49 -19.35 -5.12
CA GLY A 185 11.37 -18.88 -6.49
C GLY A 185 9.99 -18.35 -6.88
N TYR A 186 9.02 -18.33 -5.96
CA TYR A 186 7.65 -17.86 -6.22
C TYR A 186 7.39 -16.44 -5.74
N ALA A 187 8.32 -15.80 -5.05
CA ALA A 187 8.18 -14.42 -4.60
C ALA A 187 8.83 -13.44 -5.58
N ALA A 188 8.14 -12.35 -5.82
CA ALA A 188 8.54 -11.28 -6.74
C ALA A 188 8.38 -9.93 -6.07
N ASP A 189 9.49 -9.21 -5.83
CA ASP A 189 9.41 -7.82 -5.45
C ASP A 189 9.39 -6.95 -6.70
N ILE A 190 8.25 -6.32 -6.95
CA ILE A 190 7.96 -5.57 -8.17
C ILE A 190 7.87 -4.08 -7.84
N LEU A 191 8.60 -3.29 -8.59
CA LEU A 191 8.56 -1.82 -8.53
C LEU A 191 8.28 -1.23 -9.92
N SER A 192 8.43 0.08 -10.04
CA SER A 192 8.27 0.82 -11.29
C SER A 192 9.23 2.00 -11.31
N PRO A 193 9.49 2.62 -12.48
CA PRO A 193 10.31 3.83 -12.57
C PRO A 193 9.81 5.00 -11.72
N ASP A 194 8.50 5.04 -11.40
CA ASP A 194 7.89 6.07 -10.57
C ASP A 194 8.22 5.91 -9.07
N CYS A 195 8.59 4.71 -8.64
CA CYS A 195 9.01 4.40 -7.27
C CYS A 195 10.03 3.26 -7.29
N THR A 196 11.31 3.59 -7.18
CA THR A 196 12.43 2.65 -7.27
C THR A 196 12.89 2.09 -5.93
N GLU A 197 12.24 2.47 -4.85
CA GLU A 197 12.56 2.03 -3.49
C GLU A 197 11.44 1.17 -2.91
N LYS A 198 11.80 0.13 -2.17
CA LYS A 198 10.86 -0.72 -1.43
C LYS A 198 10.29 0.02 -0.22
N THR A 199 9.32 0.90 -0.48
CA THR A 199 8.62 1.69 0.53
C THR A 199 7.11 1.65 0.28
N THR A 200 6.31 1.95 1.29
CA THR A 200 4.84 2.02 1.17
C THR A 200 4.35 3.03 0.13
N ARG A 201 5.20 3.98 -0.30
CA ARG A 201 4.91 4.93 -1.38
C ARG A 201 4.66 4.24 -2.74
N PHE A 202 5.12 3.00 -2.91
CA PHE A 202 4.81 2.23 -4.11
C PHE A 202 3.29 2.04 -4.29
N ALA A 203 2.54 1.98 -3.18
CA ALA A 203 1.08 1.90 -3.21
C ALA A 203 0.38 3.12 -3.85
N ASP A 204 1.08 4.26 -3.95
CA ASP A 204 0.55 5.48 -4.57
C ASP A 204 0.81 5.52 -6.10
N THR A 205 1.43 4.47 -6.69
CA THR A 205 1.80 4.43 -8.10
C THR A 205 0.72 3.79 -8.97
N ARG A 206 0.69 4.19 -10.25
CA ARG A 206 -0.15 3.52 -11.26
C ARG A 206 0.20 2.04 -11.46
N ALA A 207 1.47 1.67 -11.23
CA ALA A 207 1.93 0.29 -11.31
C ALA A 207 1.28 -0.58 -10.24
N TYR A 208 1.21 -0.09 -9.00
CA TYR A 208 0.51 -0.80 -7.92
C TYR A 208 -1.00 -0.91 -8.18
N GLU A 209 -1.64 0.16 -8.64
CA GLU A 209 -3.06 0.14 -9.03
C GLU A 209 -3.32 -0.92 -10.10
N TRP A 210 -2.48 -0.98 -11.14
CA TRP A 210 -2.55 -1.98 -12.19
C TRP A 210 -2.35 -3.41 -11.66
N LEU A 211 -1.32 -3.63 -10.85
CA LEU A 211 -1.05 -4.93 -10.24
C LEU A 211 -2.22 -5.41 -9.37
N THR A 212 -2.80 -4.52 -8.56
CA THR A 212 -3.97 -4.84 -7.73
C THR A 212 -5.17 -5.28 -8.57
N ALA A 213 -5.35 -4.68 -9.72
CA ALA A 213 -6.45 -5.02 -10.63
C ALA A 213 -6.22 -6.33 -11.40
N TYR A 214 -4.99 -6.59 -11.85
CA TYR A 214 -4.75 -7.60 -12.89
C TYR A 214 -3.76 -8.72 -12.51
N ALA A 215 -2.93 -8.57 -11.49
CA ALA A 215 -1.88 -9.55 -11.18
C ALA A 215 -2.41 -10.96 -10.96
N ALA A 216 -3.62 -11.11 -10.40
CA ALA A 216 -4.24 -12.41 -10.17
C ALA A 216 -4.55 -13.17 -11.47
N GLU A 217 -4.74 -12.49 -12.60
CA GLU A 217 -4.95 -13.10 -13.93
C GLU A 217 -3.67 -13.78 -14.46
N TYR A 218 -2.54 -13.42 -13.85
CA TYR A 218 -1.21 -14.00 -14.11
C TYR A 218 -0.71 -14.85 -12.96
N GLY A 219 -1.57 -15.17 -11.99
CA GLY A 219 -1.24 -16.05 -10.88
C GLY A 219 -0.52 -15.39 -9.70
N PHE A 220 -0.42 -14.07 -9.67
CA PHE A 220 0.22 -13.33 -8.58
C PHE A 220 -0.80 -12.71 -7.63
N VAL A 221 -0.51 -12.74 -6.33
CA VAL A 221 -1.29 -12.09 -5.27
C VAL A 221 -0.42 -11.16 -4.47
N LEU A 222 -0.98 -10.03 -3.99
CA LEU A 222 -0.34 -9.20 -2.99
C LEU A 222 -0.20 -10.02 -1.70
N ARG A 223 1.04 -10.27 -1.30
CA ARG A 223 1.32 -11.26 -0.25
C ARG A 223 1.04 -10.75 1.15
N TRP A 224 1.38 -9.50 1.44
CA TRP A 224 1.26 -8.89 2.77
C TRP A 224 0.48 -7.58 2.71
N PRO A 225 -0.86 -7.66 2.54
CA PRO A 225 -1.72 -6.48 2.48
C PRO A 225 -1.80 -5.77 3.84
N GLU A 226 -2.03 -4.45 3.80
CA GLU A 226 -1.99 -3.58 4.99
C GLU A 226 -2.97 -4.04 6.08
N GLU A 227 -4.16 -4.47 5.70
CA GLU A 227 -5.24 -4.87 6.61
C GLU A 227 -5.04 -6.28 7.19
N ARG A 228 -4.03 -7.03 6.71
CA ARG A 228 -3.80 -8.44 7.08
C ARG A 228 -2.50 -8.70 7.83
N GLN A 229 -1.81 -7.66 8.31
CA GLN A 229 -0.54 -7.79 9.02
C GLN A 229 -0.63 -8.74 10.23
N ALA A 230 -1.76 -8.72 10.97
CA ALA A 230 -1.96 -9.64 12.10
C ALA A 230 -2.08 -11.11 11.67
N ALA A 231 -2.66 -11.39 10.49
CA ALA A 231 -2.82 -12.74 9.97
C ALA A 231 -1.54 -13.27 9.33
N THR A 232 -0.78 -12.40 8.66
CA THR A 232 0.45 -12.77 7.96
C THR A 232 1.69 -12.75 8.84
N GLY A 233 1.67 -11.98 9.94
CA GLY A 233 2.82 -11.73 10.81
C GLY A 233 3.89 -10.83 10.19
N MET A 234 3.59 -10.22 9.03
CA MET A 234 4.49 -9.35 8.28
C MET A 234 3.95 -7.93 8.21
N VAL A 235 4.84 -6.96 8.06
CA VAL A 235 4.46 -5.58 7.77
C VAL A 235 3.91 -5.46 6.36
N TYR A 236 3.16 -4.39 6.08
CA TYR A 236 2.66 -4.11 4.75
C TYR A 236 3.80 -3.87 3.75
N GLU A 237 3.82 -4.64 2.66
CA GLU A 237 4.80 -4.55 1.59
C GLU A 237 4.11 -4.53 0.22
N PRO A 238 3.73 -3.36 -0.30
CA PRO A 238 3.01 -3.24 -1.58
C PRO A 238 3.81 -3.74 -2.79
N TRP A 239 5.12 -3.88 -2.67
CA TRP A 239 6.01 -4.41 -3.71
C TRP A 239 6.10 -5.93 -3.73
N HIS A 240 5.70 -6.64 -2.64
CA HIS A 240 5.91 -8.07 -2.49
C HIS A 240 4.71 -8.88 -2.99
N TRP A 241 4.90 -9.56 -4.10
CA TRP A 241 3.89 -10.37 -4.78
C TRP A 241 4.29 -11.84 -4.76
N ARG A 242 3.32 -12.72 -4.57
CA ARG A 242 3.53 -14.17 -4.52
C ARG A 242 2.81 -14.84 -5.69
N TYR A 243 3.57 -15.63 -6.47
CA TYR A 243 3.00 -16.55 -7.44
C TYR A 243 2.38 -17.75 -6.75
N VAL A 244 1.12 -18.02 -7.03
CA VAL A 244 0.34 -19.15 -6.48
C VAL A 244 -0.37 -19.94 -7.59
N GLY A 245 -0.15 -19.59 -8.84
CA GLY A 245 -0.90 -20.10 -9.99
C GLY A 245 -2.20 -19.33 -10.24
N VAL A 246 -2.62 -19.24 -11.50
CA VAL A 246 -3.74 -18.39 -11.92
C VAL A 246 -5.04 -18.73 -11.20
N GLU A 247 -5.40 -20.02 -11.13
CA GLU A 247 -6.64 -20.48 -10.50
C GLU A 247 -6.68 -20.13 -9.01
N ASN A 248 -5.57 -20.41 -8.29
CA ASN A 248 -5.44 -20.08 -6.88
C ASN A 248 -5.47 -18.56 -6.65
N ALA A 249 -4.78 -17.77 -7.50
CA ALA A 249 -4.74 -16.32 -7.35
C ALA A 249 -6.13 -15.68 -7.54
N LEU A 250 -6.89 -16.15 -8.51
CA LEU A 250 -8.27 -15.69 -8.73
C LEU A 250 -9.17 -16.03 -7.54
N ALA A 251 -9.03 -17.23 -6.96
CA ALA A 251 -9.78 -17.65 -5.78
C ALA A 251 -9.41 -16.82 -4.54
N ILE A 252 -8.12 -16.56 -4.31
CA ILE A 252 -7.64 -15.71 -3.21
C ILE A 252 -8.17 -14.29 -3.39
N ARG A 253 -8.04 -13.70 -4.58
CA ARG A 253 -8.59 -12.37 -4.89
C ARG A 253 -10.10 -12.31 -4.62
N ALA A 254 -10.86 -13.30 -5.08
CA ALA A 254 -12.30 -13.35 -4.88
C ALA A 254 -12.69 -13.48 -3.40
N SER A 255 -11.89 -14.16 -2.58
CA SER A 255 -12.14 -14.32 -1.14
C SER A 255 -11.83 -13.04 -0.33
N GLY A 256 -10.93 -12.17 -0.81
CA GLY A 256 -10.42 -11.02 -0.07
C GLY A 256 -9.58 -11.38 1.15
N LEU A 257 -9.09 -12.62 1.24
CA LEU A 257 -8.31 -13.14 2.35
C LEU A 257 -6.79 -13.09 2.05
N SER A 258 -5.98 -13.09 3.09
CA SER A 258 -4.55 -13.40 2.95
C SER A 258 -4.34 -14.87 2.57
N LEU A 259 -3.17 -15.22 2.11
CA LEU A 259 -2.85 -16.62 1.78
C LEU A 259 -3.01 -17.53 3.00
N GLU A 260 -2.61 -17.08 4.19
CA GLU A 260 -2.80 -17.81 5.46
C GLU A 260 -4.27 -18.09 5.77
N GLU A 261 -5.09 -17.05 5.72
CA GLU A 261 -6.53 -17.14 6.02
C GLU A 261 -7.26 -18.01 4.98
N PHE A 262 -6.90 -17.83 3.70
CA PHE A 262 -7.46 -18.60 2.61
C PHE A 262 -7.18 -20.11 2.77
N LEU A 263 -5.94 -20.49 3.02
CA LEU A 263 -5.57 -21.88 3.24
C LEU A 263 -6.16 -22.47 4.52
N ALA A 264 -6.29 -21.68 5.58
CA ALA A 264 -6.97 -22.10 6.79
C ALA A 264 -8.46 -22.39 6.54
N LEU A 265 -9.13 -21.51 5.77
CA LEU A 265 -10.54 -21.68 5.40
C LEU A 265 -10.74 -22.91 4.51
N GLU A 266 -9.93 -23.09 3.49
CA GLU A 266 -10.04 -24.22 2.56
C GLU A 266 -9.79 -25.57 3.27
N ARG A 267 -8.85 -25.64 4.22
CA ARG A 267 -8.62 -26.85 5.05
C ARG A 267 -9.80 -27.21 5.93
N THR A 268 -10.65 -26.26 6.30
CA THR A 268 -11.85 -26.57 7.13
C THR A 268 -12.99 -27.17 6.32
N LYS A 269 -12.91 -27.14 4.99
CA LYS A 269 -13.92 -27.71 4.09
C LYS A 269 -13.65 -29.20 3.75
N LEU A 270 -12.43 -29.70 4.09
CA LEU A 270 -12.02 -31.10 3.89
C LEU A 270 -12.35 -31.96 5.11
#